data_75ec9fb0977ddb69a22b6b5acc227a80
#
_entry.id   75ec9fb0977ddb69a22b6b5acc227a80
#
_cell.length_a   1.000
_cell.length_b   1.000
_cell.length_c   1.000
_cell.angle_alpha   90.00
_cell.angle_beta   90.00
_cell.angle_gamma   90.00
#
_symmetry.space_group_name_H-M   'P 1'
#
loop_
_entity.id
_entity.type
_entity.pdbx_description
1 polymer ?
#
loop_
_entity_poly.entity_id
_entity_poly.type
_entity_poly.pdbx_seq_one_letter_code
_entity_poly.pdbx_strand_id
1 'polypeptide(L)'
;MPLRLSRRSKAFTVKVPRANAADGLVTQIKQLGWREPVREHRFHHVRMWRFDLAWPDYHLAVEVDGGGFVGGRHGRGMGIEKDCEKLAHAVIDGWRVMRVTPTQIRKGLAIQWVGQMLVDWGVR
;
A
#
# COMPACT_ATOMS: atom_id res chain seq x y z
N MET A 1 5.08 -1.30 -21.48
CA MET A 1 3.70 -1.79 -21.43
C MET A 1 2.91 -1.09 -20.36
N PRO A 2 1.85 -0.47 -20.76
CA PRO A 2 1.01 0.12 -19.74
C PRO A 2 0.37 -0.96 -18.87
N LEU A 3 0.28 -0.68 -17.60
CA LEU A 3 -0.49 -1.52 -16.70
C LEU A 3 -1.96 -1.27 -16.98
N ARG A 4 -2.69 -2.33 -17.15
CA ARG A 4 -4.09 -2.19 -17.51
C ARG A 4 -4.92 -3.22 -16.78
N LEU A 5 -5.96 -2.75 -16.15
CA LEU A 5 -7.00 -3.61 -15.60
C LEU A 5 -8.26 -3.34 -16.37
N SER A 6 -8.82 -4.37 -16.99
CA SER A 6 -10.06 -4.23 -17.71
C SER A 6 -11.22 -4.06 -16.71
N ARG A 7 -12.37 -3.67 -17.21
CA ARG A 7 -13.56 -3.62 -16.39
C ARG A 7 -13.92 -4.99 -15.82
N ARG A 8 -13.43 -6.03 -16.45
CA ARG A 8 -13.68 -7.39 -16.01
C ARG A 8 -12.65 -7.89 -15.02
N SER A 9 -11.77 -7.00 -14.56
CA SER A 9 -10.77 -7.39 -13.58
C SER A 9 -11.38 -7.90 -12.28
N LYS A 10 -12.67 -7.68 -12.07
CA LYS A 10 -13.36 -8.29 -10.94
C LYS A 10 -13.28 -9.82 -10.95
N ALA A 11 -12.98 -10.40 -12.11
CA ALA A 11 -12.76 -11.83 -12.21
C ALA A 11 -11.40 -12.24 -11.65
N PHE A 12 -10.50 -11.28 -11.46
CA PHE A 12 -9.20 -11.54 -10.89
C PHE A 12 -9.35 -11.61 -9.38
N THR A 13 -9.58 -12.79 -8.87
CA THR A 13 -9.74 -12.99 -7.45
C THR A 13 -8.54 -13.73 -6.89
N VAL A 14 -7.99 -13.19 -5.84
CA VAL A 14 -6.91 -13.84 -5.11
C VAL A 14 -7.38 -14.02 -3.68
N LYS A 15 -7.24 -15.22 -3.18
CA LYS A 15 -7.56 -15.49 -1.80
C LYS A 15 -6.54 -14.79 -0.93
N VAL A 16 -7.00 -13.82 -0.15
CA VAL A 16 -6.13 -13.02 0.71
C VAL A 16 -6.25 -13.52 2.14
N PRO A 17 -5.15 -13.98 2.74
CA PRO A 17 -5.18 -14.40 4.13
C PRO A 17 -5.56 -13.24 5.04
N ARG A 18 -6.41 -13.51 6.01
CA ARG A 18 -6.81 -12.48 6.96
C ARG A 18 -5.64 -11.92 7.75
N ALA A 19 -4.71 -12.80 8.09
CA ALA A 19 -3.62 -12.44 8.98
C ALA A 19 -2.59 -11.52 8.34
N ASN A 20 -2.56 -11.45 7.01
CA ASN A 20 -1.55 -10.65 6.33
C ASN A 20 -2.07 -10.14 4.99
N ALA A 21 -2.83 -9.07 5.07
CA ALA A 21 -3.43 -8.48 3.89
C ALA A 21 -2.39 -7.93 2.91
N ALA A 22 -1.28 -7.42 3.43
CA ALA A 22 -0.21 -6.92 2.57
C ALA A 22 0.34 -8.04 1.69
N ASP A 23 0.49 -9.25 2.22
CA ASP A 23 0.93 -10.39 1.41
C ASP A 23 -0.04 -10.69 0.28
N GLY A 24 -1.33 -10.55 0.56
CA GLY A 24 -2.35 -10.74 -0.46
C GLY A 24 -2.18 -9.75 -1.62
N LEU A 25 -1.95 -8.49 -1.30
CA LEU A 25 -1.74 -7.47 -2.32
C LEU A 25 -0.47 -7.76 -3.12
N VAL A 26 0.60 -8.17 -2.45
CA VAL A 26 1.84 -8.55 -3.15
C VAL A 26 1.59 -9.73 -4.09
N THR A 27 0.82 -10.71 -3.64
CA THR A 27 0.47 -11.85 -4.49
C THR A 27 -0.25 -11.40 -5.75
N GLN A 28 -1.21 -10.48 -5.62
CA GLN A 28 -1.93 -9.92 -6.76
C GLN A 28 -0.97 -9.21 -7.72
N ILE A 29 -0.06 -8.41 -7.18
CA ILE A 29 0.92 -7.69 -7.97
C ILE A 29 1.79 -8.67 -8.77
N LYS A 30 2.27 -9.72 -8.12
CA LYS A 30 3.10 -10.73 -8.76
C LYS A 30 2.35 -11.47 -9.86
N GLN A 31 1.10 -11.82 -9.61
CA GLN A 31 0.30 -12.54 -10.60
C GLN A 31 0.05 -11.72 -11.84
N LEU A 32 0.00 -10.40 -11.70
CA LEU A 32 -0.17 -9.51 -12.84
C LEU A 32 1.15 -9.17 -13.54
N GLY A 33 2.26 -9.66 -13.00
CA GLY A 33 3.57 -9.40 -13.60
C GLY A 33 4.05 -7.97 -13.42
N TRP A 34 3.46 -7.24 -12.49
CA TRP A 34 3.87 -5.87 -12.21
C TRP A 34 5.14 -5.86 -11.34
N ARG A 35 5.82 -4.73 -11.33
CA ARG A 35 7.03 -4.59 -10.52
C ARG A 35 6.73 -4.83 -9.06
N GLU A 36 7.48 -5.74 -8.44
CA GLU A 36 7.30 -6.04 -7.03
C GLU A 36 7.77 -4.89 -6.16
N PRO A 37 6.99 -4.57 -5.12
CA PRO A 37 7.43 -3.57 -4.15
C PRO A 37 8.43 -4.16 -3.18
N VAL A 38 9.19 -3.28 -2.54
CA VAL A 38 9.99 -3.62 -1.38
C VAL A 38 9.07 -3.66 -0.17
N ARG A 39 9.22 -4.68 0.67
CA ARG A 39 8.42 -4.86 1.89
C ARG A 39 9.08 -4.13 3.05
N GLU A 40 8.26 -3.57 3.93
CA GLU A 40 8.74 -2.96 5.17
C GLU A 40 9.88 -1.97 4.93
N HIS A 41 9.68 -1.09 3.99
CA HIS A 41 10.71 -0.14 3.59
C HIS A 41 10.84 1.01 4.57
N ARG A 42 12.01 1.13 5.19
CA ARG A 42 12.31 2.23 6.09
C ARG A 42 12.66 3.46 5.24
N PHE A 43 11.86 4.52 5.34
CA PHE A 43 12.04 5.66 4.47
C PHE A 43 12.67 6.87 5.15
N HIS A 44 12.72 6.89 6.48
CA HIS A 44 13.23 8.04 7.22
C HIS A 44 14.63 7.76 7.76
N HIS A 45 15.50 8.74 7.68
CA HIS A 45 16.90 8.55 8.05
C HIS A 45 17.12 8.48 9.57
N VAL A 46 16.20 9.02 10.36
CA VAL A 46 16.31 9.03 11.82
C VAL A 46 15.25 8.13 12.46
N ARG A 47 13.99 8.34 12.07
CA ARG A 47 12.90 7.58 12.65
C ARG A 47 12.84 6.19 12.04
N MET A 48 12.29 5.25 12.81
CA MET A 48 12.16 3.86 12.35
C MET A 48 10.92 3.61 11.51
N TRP A 49 10.32 4.65 10.98
CA TRP A 49 9.10 4.54 10.17
C TRP A 49 9.34 3.73 8.92
N ARG A 50 8.37 2.87 8.61
CA ARG A 50 8.40 2.01 7.43
C ARG A 50 7.09 2.09 6.70
N PHE A 51 7.15 1.84 5.40
CA PHE A 51 5.96 1.59 4.59
C PHE A 51 5.81 0.09 4.42
N ASP A 52 4.56 -0.39 4.46
CA ASP A 52 4.32 -1.81 4.23
C ASP A 52 4.85 -2.27 2.88
N LEU A 53 4.57 -1.49 1.84
CA LEU A 53 5.05 -1.74 0.48
C LEU A 53 5.57 -0.45 -0.10
N ALA A 54 6.67 -0.51 -0.85
CA ALA A 54 7.21 0.68 -1.49
C ALA A 54 7.91 0.35 -2.80
N TRP A 55 7.88 1.33 -3.67
CA TRP A 55 8.72 1.35 -4.88
C TRP A 55 9.65 2.55 -4.71
N PRO A 56 10.78 2.35 -4.00
CA PRO A 56 11.61 3.49 -3.58
C PRO A 56 12.14 4.34 -4.72
N ASP A 57 12.45 3.71 -5.85
CA ASP A 57 12.95 4.43 -7.02
C ASP A 57 11.98 5.48 -7.52
N TYR A 58 10.70 5.32 -7.19
CA TYR A 58 9.63 6.20 -7.66
C TYR A 58 9.00 6.99 -6.51
N HIS A 59 9.47 6.79 -5.29
CA HIS A 59 8.88 7.39 -4.09
C HIS A 59 7.39 7.11 -3.98
N LEU A 60 7.00 5.89 -4.30
CA LEU A 60 5.62 5.42 -4.16
C LEU A 60 5.54 4.39 -3.05
N ALA A 61 4.46 4.44 -2.29
CA ALA A 61 4.26 3.50 -1.20
C ALA A 61 2.80 3.16 -0.99
N VAL A 62 2.57 2.00 -0.40
CA VAL A 62 1.24 1.58 0.02
C VAL A 62 1.31 1.16 1.47
N GLU A 63 0.37 1.67 2.26
CA GLU A 63 0.18 1.27 3.64
C GLU A 63 -1.12 0.49 3.75
N VAL A 64 -1.07 -0.65 4.41
CA VAL A 64 -2.27 -1.45 4.64
C VAL A 64 -2.79 -1.13 6.05
N ASP A 65 -3.90 -0.44 6.09
CA ASP A 65 -4.47 0.07 7.34
C ASP A 65 -5.56 -0.87 7.84
N GLY A 66 -5.14 -2.04 8.30
CA GLY A 66 -6.09 -3.06 8.67
C GLY A 66 -6.28 -3.25 10.15
N GLY A 67 -5.23 -3.04 10.90
CA GLY A 67 -5.28 -3.23 12.33
C GLY A 67 -5.68 -1.99 13.10
N GLY A 68 -5.66 -0.85 12.44
CA GLY A 68 -5.83 0.42 13.10
C GLY A 68 -7.14 0.56 13.83
N PHE A 69 -8.15 -0.02 13.26
CA PHE A 69 -9.46 0.07 13.86
C PHE A 69 -9.52 -0.64 15.21
N VAL A 70 -8.88 -1.77 15.35
CA VAL A 70 -8.84 -2.49 16.62
C VAL A 70 -7.98 -1.75 17.64
N GLY A 71 -6.79 -1.39 17.24
CA GLY A 71 -5.89 -0.65 18.11
C GLY A 71 -6.34 0.77 18.36
N GLY A 72 -7.07 1.34 17.42
CA GLY A 72 -7.54 2.70 17.50
C GLY A 72 -8.44 2.99 18.69
N ARG A 73 -9.04 1.96 19.23
CA ARG A 73 -9.91 2.14 20.38
C ARG A 73 -9.13 2.66 21.59
N HIS A 74 -7.94 2.14 21.80
CA HIS A 74 -7.13 2.52 22.97
C HIS A 74 -6.13 3.60 22.66
N GLY A 75 -5.59 3.59 21.47
CA GLY A 75 -4.55 4.52 21.09
C GLY A 75 -5.00 5.62 20.14
N ARG A 76 -6.30 5.89 20.09
CA ARG A 76 -6.84 6.78 19.07
C ARG A 76 -6.12 8.11 18.98
N GLY A 77 -5.93 8.80 20.10
CA GLY A 77 -5.27 10.10 20.10
C GLY A 77 -3.82 9.99 19.67
N MET A 78 -3.07 9.14 20.34
CA MET A 78 -1.64 9.00 20.06
C MET A 78 -1.38 8.31 18.74
N GLY A 79 -2.22 7.34 18.38
CA GLY A 79 -2.07 6.66 17.10
C GLY A 79 -2.27 7.61 15.94
N ILE A 80 -3.30 8.44 16.01
CA ILE A 80 -3.58 9.42 14.96
C ILE A 80 -2.45 10.44 14.86
N GLU A 81 -1.98 10.94 15.99
CA GLU A 81 -0.90 11.93 15.97
C GLU A 81 0.37 11.36 15.39
N LYS A 82 0.74 10.13 15.76
CA LYS A 82 1.92 9.48 15.21
C LYS A 82 1.78 9.22 13.73
N ASP A 83 0.60 8.82 13.29
CA ASP A 83 0.34 8.59 11.87
C ASP A 83 0.44 9.89 11.08
N CYS A 84 -0.10 10.97 11.62
CA CYS A 84 0.00 12.28 10.98
C CYS A 84 1.45 12.74 10.88
N GLU A 85 2.23 12.52 11.92
CA GLU A 85 3.64 12.88 11.92
C GLU A 85 4.41 12.10 10.86
N LYS A 86 4.20 10.78 10.82
CA LYS A 86 4.82 9.92 9.82
C LYS A 86 4.47 10.37 8.42
N LEU A 87 3.18 10.62 8.18
CA LEU A 87 2.71 11.02 6.85
C LEU A 87 3.24 12.39 6.46
N ALA A 88 3.29 13.33 7.41
CA ALA A 88 3.84 14.66 7.13
C ALA A 88 5.30 14.56 6.65
N HIS A 89 6.10 13.76 7.35
CA HIS A 89 7.49 13.56 6.93
C HIS A 89 7.59 12.85 5.59
N ALA A 90 6.71 11.89 5.33
CA ALA A 90 6.69 11.22 4.04
C ALA A 90 6.43 12.21 2.91
N VAL A 91 5.44 13.08 3.09
CA VAL A 91 5.11 14.09 2.07
C VAL A 91 6.28 15.06 1.88
N ILE A 92 6.88 15.52 2.97
CA ILE A 92 8.03 16.42 2.89
C ILE A 92 9.17 15.77 2.11
N ASP A 93 9.38 14.49 2.30
CA ASP A 93 10.44 13.75 1.61
C ASP A 93 10.05 13.33 0.19
N GLY A 94 8.89 13.75 -0.28
CA GLY A 94 8.48 13.51 -1.66
C GLY A 94 7.78 12.19 -1.90
N TRP A 95 7.34 11.52 -0.86
CA TRP A 95 6.65 10.25 -1.01
C TRP A 95 5.17 10.46 -1.33
N ARG A 96 4.66 9.58 -2.17
CA ARG A 96 3.23 9.47 -2.46
C ARG A 96 2.76 8.19 -1.83
N VAL A 97 1.89 8.30 -0.85
CA VAL A 97 1.46 7.17 -0.04
C VAL A 97 -0.01 6.90 -0.26
N MET A 98 -0.32 5.68 -0.63
CA MET A 98 -1.69 5.21 -0.76
C MET A 98 -2.01 4.34 0.46
N ARG A 99 -3.14 4.59 1.10
CA ARG A 99 -3.58 3.76 2.22
C ARG A 99 -4.78 2.94 1.77
N VAL A 100 -4.71 1.66 2.04
CA VAL A 100 -5.78 0.73 1.67
C VAL A 100 -6.11 -0.16 2.86
N THR A 101 -7.31 -0.72 2.84
CA THR A 101 -7.75 -1.64 3.89
C THR A 101 -7.72 -3.08 3.39
N PRO A 102 -7.68 -4.06 4.30
CA PRO A 102 -7.78 -5.46 3.90
C PRO A 102 -9.05 -5.76 3.09
N THR A 103 -10.16 -5.13 3.44
CA THR A 103 -11.39 -5.31 2.70
C THR A 103 -11.24 -4.82 1.26
N GLN A 104 -10.60 -3.68 1.07
CA GLN A 104 -10.36 -3.15 -0.26
C GLN A 104 -9.43 -4.05 -1.08
N ILE A 105 -8.47 -4.68 -0.42
CA ILE A 105 -7.62 -5.65 -1.09
C ILE A 105 -8.44 -6.85 -1.54
N ARG A 106 -9.23 -7.41 -0.64
CA ARG A 106 -10.05 -8.59 -0.95
C ARG A 106 -11.05 -8.32 -2.07
N LYS A 107 -11.60 -7.12 -2.11
CA LYS A 107 -12.59 -6.75 -3.12
C LYS A 107 -11.99 -6.39 -4.47
N GLY A 108 -10.67 -6.36 -4.57
CA GLY A 108 -10.01 -6.02 -5.82
C GLY A 108 -9.93 -4.54 -6.11
N LEU A 109 -10.31 -3.70 -5.16
CA LEU A 109 -10.22 -2.24 -5.34
C LEU A 109 -8.78 -1.76 -5.20
N ALA A 110 -8.07 -2.26 -4.19
CA ALA A 110 -6.71 -1.82 -3.95
C ALA A 110 -5.80 -2.12 -5.14
N ILE A 111 -5.92 -3.30 -5.75
CA ILE A 111 -5.06 -3.64 -6.87
C ILE A 111 -5.34 -2.74 -8.08
N GLN A 112 -6.60 -2.33 -8.29
CA GLN A 112 -6.93 -1.39 -9.35
C GLN A 112 -6.26 -0.06 -9.12
N TRP A 113 -6.33 0.45 -7.90
CA TRP A 113 -5.69 1.73 -7.56
C TRP A 113 -4.18 1.66 -7.66
N VAL A 114 -3.60 0.55 -7.21
CA VAL A 114 -2.16 0.35 -7.34
C VAL A 114 -1.75 0.35 -8.82
N GLY A 115 -2.49 -0.37 -9.65
CA GLY A 115 -2.21 -0.38 -11.07
C GLY A 115 -2.26 1.01 -11.69
N GLN A 116 -3.27 1.79 -11.34
CA GLN A 116 -3.38 3.16 -11.83
C GLN A 116 -2.21 4.02 -11.37
N MET A 117 -1.83 3.88 -10.10
CA MET A 117 -0.69 4.61 -9.56
C MET A 117 0.60 4.25 -10.29
N LEU A 118 0.83 2.97 -10.52
CA LEU A 118 2.05 2.52 -11.19
C LEU A 118 2.10 3.05 -12.63
N VAL A 119 0.97 3.06 -13.32
CA VAL A 119 0.89 3.61 -14.67
C VAL A 119 1.16 5.11 -14.66
N ASP A 120 0.47 5.84 -13.80
CA ASP A 120 0.56 7.30 -13.79
C ASP A 120 1.95 7.79 -13.43
N TRP A 121 2.69 7.04 -12.65
CA TRP A 121 4.04 7.41 -12.23
C TRP A 121 5.12 6.68 -13.01
N GLY A 122 4.74 6.01 -14.10
CA GLY A 122 5.69 5.42 -15.03
C GLY A 122 6.53 4.29 -14.49
N VAL A 123 6.00 3.53 -13.57
CA VAL A 123 6.75 2.40 -12.99
C VAL A 123 6.85 1.27 -14.00
N ARG A 124 8.05 0.74 -14.13
CA ARG A 124 8.33 -0.33 -15.09
C ARG A 124 8.74 -1.62 -14.41
#